data_f35f46e25f6a75404c525da00e0d9a63
#
_entry.id   f35f46e25f6a75404c525da00e0d9a63
#
_cell.length_a   1.000
_cell.length_b   1.000
_cell.length_c   1.000
_cell.angle_alpha   90.00
_cell.angle_beta   90.00
_cell.angle_gamma   90.00
#
_symmetry.space_group_name_H-M   'P 1'
#
loop_
_entity.id
_entity.type
_entity.pdbx_description
1 polymer ?
#
loop_
_entity_poly.entity_id
_entity_poly.type
_entity_poly.pdbx_seq_one_letter_code
_entity_poly.pdbx_strand_id
1 'polypeptide(L)'
;MGIAVKELLTLEYFKDYHVIAGKSGLHKEIQGTTLLEAPDALRWAKGKELVLSSGYVLAQEPDCLEEAFKSGSMQGTSAMMIKRGRYLDEIPQRLIDLFDQYEIPLISMPFSVPWMELMSQINTAVMNRTIRRFSVPAQPRLEDLYL
;
A
#
# COMPACT_ATOMS: atom_id res chain seq x y z
N MET A 1 4.09 13.05 6.25
CA MET A 1 2.76 13.04 6.86
C MET A 1 1.88 12.05 6.13
N GLY A 2 1.41 11.09 6.86
CA GLY A 2 0.62 10.01 6.30
C GLY A 2 0.12 9.09 7.40
N ILE A 3 -0.17 7.86 7.05
CA ILE A 3 -0.66 6.86 7.99
C ILE A 3 0.27 5.66 7.97
N ALA A 4 0.60 5.09 9.14
CA ALA A 4 1.41 3.88 9.20
C ALA A 4 0.63 2.70 8.59
N VAL A 5 1.34 1.79 7.94
CA VAL A 5 0.71 0.60 7.34
C VAL A 5 -0.15 -0.14 8.36
N LYS A 6 0.38 -0.36 9.56
CA LYS A 6 -0.36 -1.07 10.61
C LYS A 6 -1.63 -0.34 11.03
N GLU A 7 -1.62 0.99 11.05
CA GLU A 7 -2.81 1.77 11.39
C GLU A 7 -3.88 1.64 10.30
N LEU A 8 -3.46 1.73 9.03
CA LEU A 8 -4.38 1.58 7.90
C LEU A 8 -5.11 0.24 8.00
N LEU A 9 -4.37 -0.84 8.29
CA LEU A 9 -4.92 -2.18 8.34
C LEU A 9 -5.86 -2.42 9.53
N THR A 10 -5.90 -1.52 10.52
CA THR A 10 -6.86 -1.62 11.63
C THR A 10 -8.24 -1.10 11.26
N LEU A 11 -8.36 -0.38 10.15
CA LEU A 11 -9.65 0.17 9.72
C LEU A 11 -10.57 -0.94 9.22
N GLU A 12 -11.87 -0.79 9.49
CA GLU A 12 -12.88 -1.81 9.15
C GLU A 12 -12.85 -2.20 7.66
N TYR A 13 -12.61 -1.23 6.79
CA TYR A 13 -12.54 -1.48 5.35
C TYR A 13 -11.51 -2.57 5.00
N PHE A 14 -10.42 -2.66 5.75
CA PHE A 14 -9.29 -3.54 5.46
C PHE A 14 -9.32 -4.86 6.22
N LYS A 15 -10.45 -5.23 6.82
CA LYS A 15 -10.54 -6.44 7.64
C LYS A 15 -10.23 -7.74 6.87
N ASP A 16 -10.46 -7.76 5.56
CA ASP A 16 -10.21 -8.94 4.72
C ASP A 16 -8.87 -8.86 3.97
N TYR A 17 -8.04 -7.89 4.33
CA TYR A 17 -6.70 -7.73 3.79
C TYR A 17 -5.70 -8.40 4.73
N HIS A 18 -4.75 -9.16 4.19
CA HIS A 18 -3.84 -9.96 5.00
C HIS A 18 -2.38 -9.69 4.67
N VAL A 19 -1.57 -9.45 5.68
CA VAL A 19 -0.12 -9.31 5.53
C VAL A 19 0.47 -10.69 5.33
N ILE A 20 1.09 -10.92 4.18
CA ILE A 20 1.69 -12.21 3.84
C ILE A 20 3.22 -12.19 3.89
N ALA A 21 3.83 -11.02 3.92
CA ALA A 21 5.28 -10.87 4.03
C ALA A 21 5.63 -9.47 4.54
N GLY A 22 6.85 -9.27 4.96
CA GLY A 22 7.38 -7.97 5.34
C GLY A 22 6.80 -7.39 6.62
N LYS A 23 6.41 -8.21 7.56
CA LYS A 23 5.78 -7.76 8.82
C LYS A 23 6.63 -6.79 9.61
N SER A 24 7.95 -6.87 9.51
CA SER A 24 8.84 -5.95 10.20
C SER A 24 8.76 -4.51 9.67
N GLY A 25 8.14 -4.30 8.52
CA GLY A 25 7.97 -2.98 7.91
C GLY A 25 6.62 -2.33 8.15
N LEU A 26 5.76 -2.87 9.02
CA LEU A 26 4.41 -2.35 9.25
C LEU A 26 4.37 -0.95 9.87
N HIS A 27 5.48 -0.47 10.39
CA HIS A 27 5.61 0.89 10.93
C HIS A 27 5.78 1.96 9.84
N LYS A 28 6.06 1.55 8.61
CA LYS A 28 6.31 2.50 7.52
C LYS A 28 5.09 3.35 7.23
N GLU A 29 5.35 4.61 6.86
CA GLU A 29 4.29 5.58 6.63
C GLU A 29 3.89 5.61 5.16
N ILE A 30 2.58 5.66 4.92
CA ILE A 30 1.99 5.80 3.58
C ILE A 30 1.55 7.23 3.41
N GLN A 31 1.99 7.87 2.32
CA GLN A 31 1.57 9.23 1.96
C GLN A 31 0.72 9.27 0.69
N GLY A 32 0.77 8.23 -0.12
CA GLY A 32 0.01 8.17 -1.36
C GLY A 32 0.03 6.77 -1.94
N THR A 33 -0.52 6.64 -3.15
CA THR A 33 -0.63 5.36 -3.84
C THR A 33 -0.02 5.43 -5.23
N THR A 34 0.46 4.28 -5.72
CA THR A 34 0.97 4.10 -7.07
C THR A 34 0.44 2.78 -7.62
N LEU A 35 -0.03 2.78 -8.86
CA LEU A 35 -0.43 1.54 -9.54
C LEU A 35 0.77 0.93 -10.25
N LEU A 36 1.00 -0.35 -10.01
CA LEU A 36 1.99 -1.11 -10.77
C LEU A 36 1.32 -1.60 -12.05
N GLU A 37 1.30 -0.74 -13.06
CA GLU A 37 0.63 -0.98 -14.35
C GLU A 37 1.57 -1.46 -15.46
N ALA A 38 2.86 -1.30 -15.26
CA ALA A 38 3.89 -1.70 -16.20
C ALA A 38 5.14 -2.11 -15.42
N PRO A 39 6.03 -2.94 -16.00
CA PRO A 39 7.23 -3.41 -15.28
C PRO A 39 8.14 -2.31 -14.76
N ASP A 40 8.15 -1.15 -15.41
CA ASP A 40 9.00 -0.01 -15.04
C ASP A 40 8.29 1.09 -14.26
N ALA A 41 7.04 0.87 -13.87
CA ALA A 41 6.23 1.90 -13.19
C ALA A 41 6.90 2.45 -11.92
N LEU A 42 7.63 1.61 -11.20
CA LEU A 42 8.27 1.99 -9.95
C LEU A 42 9.44 2.98 -10.13
N ARG A 43 9.93 3.16 -11.34
CA ARG A 43 10.97 4.16 -11.64
C ARG A 43 10.50 5.59 -11.34
N TRP A 44 9.19 5.79 -11.37
CA TRP A 44 8.58 7.11 -11.17
C TRP A 44 8.10 7.34 -9.74
N ALA A 45 8.27 6.35 -8.86
CA ALA A 45 7.84 6.44 -7.48
C ALA A 45 8.66 7.49 -6.72
N LYS A 46 7.97 8.24 -5.86
CA LYS A 46 8.55 9.34 -5.09
C LYS A 46 8.93 8.95 -3.67
N GLY A 47 8.57 7.74 -3.25
CA GLY A 47 8.77 7.25 -1.89
C GLY A 47 7.53 7.39 -1.02
N LYS A 48 7.47 6.61 0.04
CA LYS A 48 6.34 6.54 0.99
C LYS A 48 5.01 6.22 0.30
N GLU A 49 5.06 5.40 -0.73
CA GLU A 49 3.90 5.02 -1.50
C GLU A 49 3.44 3.61 -1.17
N LEU A 50 2.13 3.43 -1.18
CA LEU A 50 1.51 2.12 -1.20
C LEU A 50 1.32 1.72 -2.66
N VAL A 51 2.02 0.69 -3.07
CA VAL A 51 1.97 0.20 -4.45
C VAL A 51 0.81 -0.78 -4.59
N LEU A 52 -0.05 -0.55 -5.58
CA LEU A 52 -1.23 -1.38 -5.83
C LEU A 52 -1.03 -2.19 -7.11
N SER A 53 -1.29 -3.49 -7.06
CA SER A 53 -1.12 -4.39 -8.19
C SER A 53 -2.27 -5.36 -8.32
N SER A 54 -2.74 -5.55 -9.56
CA SER A 54 -3.71 -6.61 -9.87
C SER A 54 -3.03 -7.99 -9.98
N GLY A 55 -1.70 -8.02 -10.01
CA GLY A 55 -0.94 -9.23 -10.29
C GLY A 55 -0.64 -9.43 -11.78
N TYR A 56 -1.26 -8.64 -12.66
CA TYR A 56 -1.10 -8.80 -14.10
C TYR A 56 0.37 -8.63 -14.55
N VAL A 57 1.00 -7.54 -14.12
CA VAL A 57 2.40 -7.26 -14.48
C VAL A 57 3.33 -8.36 -13.98
N LEU A 58 3.09 -8.85 -12.76
CA LEU A 58 3.90 -9.92 -12.18
C LEU A 58 3.72 -11.24 -12.92
N ALA A 59 2.52 -11.50 -13.44
CA ALA A 59 2.26 -12.70 -14.23
C ALA A 59 2.93 -12.63 -15.59
N GLN A 60 3.01 -11.45 -16.21
CA GLN A 60 3.66 -11.25 -17.52
C GLN A 60 5.16 -11.12 -17.40
N GLU A 61 5.66 -10.44 -16.37
CA GLU A 61 7.07 -10.17 -16.14
C GLU A 61 7.45 -10.59 -14.72
N PRO A 62 7.63 -11.91 -14.47
CA PRO A 62 7.85 -12.42 -13.10
C PRO A 62 9.07 -11.84 -12.39
N ASP A 63 10.07 -11.40 -13.15
CA ASP A 63 11.32 -10.91 -12.57
C ASP A 63 11.32 -9.41 -12.31
N CYS A 64 10.24 -8.69 -12.66
CA CYS A 64 10.24 -7.23 -12.58
C CYS A 64 10.42 -6.70 -11.16
N LEU A 65 9.83 -7.34 -10.15
CA LEU A 65 10.00 -6.91 -8.76
C LEU A 65 11.39 -7.23 -8.23
N GLU A 66 11.94 -8.39 -8.59
CA GLU A 66 13.32 -8.72 -8.19
C GLU A 66 14.30 -7.68 -8.73
N GLU A 67 14.12 -7.31 -10.00
CA GLU A 67 14.93 -6.25 -10.61
C GLU A 67 14.71 -4.91 -9.91
N ALA A 68 13.47 -4.59 -9.54
CA ALA A 68 13.15 -3.36 -8.81
C ALA A 68 13.82 -3.32 -7.44
N PHE A 69 13.84 -4.44 -6.72
CA PHE A 69 14.54 -4.53 -5.44
C PHE A 69 16.06 -4.34 -5.63
N LYS A 70 16.65 -5.01 -6.62
CA LYS A 70 18.09 -4.93 -6.87
C LYS A 70 18.53 -3.55 -7.35
N SER A 71 17.73 -2.87 -8.15
CA SER A 71 18.05 -1.55 -8.68
C SER A 71 17.80 -0.41 -7.69
N GLY A 72 17.11 -0.69 -6.58
CA GLY A 72 16.75 0.33 -5.61
C GLY A 72 15.42 1.02 -5.90
N SER A 73 14.71 0.64 -6.96
CA SER A 73 13.41 1.24 -7.29
C SER A 73 12.34 0.99 -6.22
N MET A 74 12.49 -0.06 -5.42
CA MET A 74 11.59 -0.35 -4.32
C MET A 74 11.96 0.39 -3.03
N GLN A 75 13.14 1.00 -2.99
CA GLN A 75 13.57 1.74 -1.81
C GLN A 75 12.61 2.90 -1.56
N GLY A 76 12.10 3.02 -0.37
CA GLY A 76 11.12 4.05 -0.04
C GLY A 76 9.66 3.61 -0.22
N THR A 77 9.40 2.48 -0.87
CA THR A 77 8.05 1.91 -0.92
C THR A 77 7.64 1.51 0.50
N SER A 78 6.43 1.94 0.90
CA SER A 78 5.94 1.66 2.25
C SER A 78 5.29 0.29 2.36
N ALA A 79 4.60 -0.15 1.32
CA ALA A 79 3.96 -1.45 1.27
C ALA A 79 3.46 -1.73 -0.15
N MET A 80 3.08 -2.98 -0.40
CA MET A 80 2.43 -3.36 -1.65
C MET A 80 1.17 -4.16 -1.33
N MET A 81 0.07 -3.80 -2.00
CA MET A 81 -1.16 -4.59 -1.98
C MET A 81 -1.33 -5.29 -3.32
N ILE A 82 -1.63 -6.57 -3.28
CA ILE A 82 -1.77 -7.38 -4.49
C ILE A 82 -3.09 -8.15 -4.48
N LYS A 83 -3.81 -8.08 -5.59
CA LYS A 83 -5.03 -8.87 -5.78
C LYS A 83 -4.66 -10.31 -6.06
N ARG A 84 -5.28 -11.23 -5.33
CA ARG A 84 -5.09 -12.67 -5.54
C ARG A 84 -6.30 -13.25 -6.26
N GLY A 85 -6.02 -14.28 -7.06
CA GLY A 85 -7.07 -15.08 -7.66
C GLY A 85 -7.49 -14.66 -9.06
N ARG A 86 -6.95 -13.56 -9.60
CA ARG A 86 -7.26 -13.16 -10.95
C ARG A 86 -6.13 -13.51 -11.93
N TYR A 87 -4.94 -12.99 -11.70
CA TYR A 87 -3.79 -13.23 -12.56
C TYR A 87 -2.72 -14.09 -11.89
N LEU A 88 -2.72 -14.12 -10.55
CA LEU A 88 -1.84 -14.96 -9.75
C LEU A 88 -2.70 -15.71 -8.74
N ASP A 89 -2.73 -17.04 -8.85
CA ASP A 89 -3.44 -17.88 -7.88
C ASP A 89 -2.68 -17.90 -6.56
N GLU A 90 -1.37 -17.97 -6.64
CA GLU A 90 -0.49 -17.96 -5.47
C GLU A 90 0.64 -16.97 -5.68
N ILE A 91 1.08 -16.34 -4.59
CA ILE A 91 2.24 -15.46 -4.62
C ILE A 91 3.49 -16.34 -4.53
N PRO A 92 4.42 -16.26 -5.50
CA PRO A 92 5.64 -17.07 -5.45
C PRO A 92 6.43 -16.84 -4.17
N GLN A 93 6.94 -17.92 -3.60
CA GLN A 93 7.73 -17.86 -2.36
C GLN A 93 8.93 -16.92 -2.51
N ARG A 94 9.52 -16.85 -3.69
CA ARG A 94 10.64 -15.95 -3.98
C ARG A 94 10.27 -14.48 -3.73
N LEU A 95 9.05 -14.07 -4.09
CA LEU A 95 8.59 -12.72 -3.82
C LEU A 95 8.37 -12.48 -2.33
N ILE A 96 7.77 -13.45 -1.66
CA ILE A 96 7.57 -13.37 -0.21
C ILE A 96 8.90 -13.15 0.49
N ASP A 97 9.92 -13.92 0.09
CA ASP A 97 11.26 -13.81 0.67
C ASP A 97 11.89 -12.44 0.42
N LEU A 98 11.68 -11.86 -0.77
CA LEU A 98 12.19 -10.52 -1.08
C LEU A 98 11.54 -9.45 -0.21
N PHE A 99 10.22 -9.50 -0.06
CA PHE A 99 9.52 -8.55 0.80
C PHE A 99 9.94 -8.68 2.26
N ASP A 100 10.17 -9.89 2.73
CA ASP A 100 10.69 -10.12 4.08
C ASP A 100 12.12 -9.55 4.23
N GLN A 101 12.97 -9.83 3.25
CA GLN A 101 14.37 -9.37 3.28
C GLN A 101 14.48 -7.85 3.33
N TYR A 102 13.67 -7.16 2.53
CA TYR A 102 13.72 -5.70 2.42
C TYR A 102 12.75 -5.01 3.38
N GLU A 103 12.06 -5.79 4.22
CA GLU A 103 11.17 -5.28 5.25
C GLU A 103 10.06 -4.38 4.70
N ILE A 104 9.49 -4.78 3.56
CA ILE A 104 8.37 -4.08 2.93
C ILE A 104 7.14 -4.98 3.03
N PRO A 105 6.06 -4.52 3.70
CA PRO A 105 4.85 -5.33 3.81
C PRO A 105 4.25 -5.67 2.45
N LEU A 106 3.93 -6.94 2.26
CA LEU A 106 3.18 -7.43 1.12
C LEU A 106 1.81 -7.87 1.63
N ILE A 107 0.77 -7.27 1.09
CA ILE A 107 -0.60 -7.43 1.59
C ILE A 107 -1.48 -8.03 0.50
N SER A 108 -2.11 -9.15 0.82
CA SER A 108 -3.09 -9.80 -0.04
C SER A 108 -4.44 -9.11 0.12
N MET A 109 -5.11 -8.84 -0.99
CA MET A 109 -6.42 -8.18 -0.98
C MET A 109 -7.42 -8.92 -1.86
N PRO A 110 -8.75 -8.77 -1.60
CA PRO A 110 -9.77 -9.35 -2.46
C PRO A 110 -9.66 -8.79 -3.88
N PHE A 111 -9.78 -9.67 -4.89
CA PHE A 111 -9.63 -9.25 -6.29
C PHE A 111 -10.80 -8.41 -6.81
N SER A 112 -11.95 -8.52 -6.17
CA SER A 112 -13.18 -7.84 -6.61
C SER A 112 -13.27 -6.36 -6.21
N VAL A 113 -12.32 -5.87 -5.42
CA VAL A 113 -12.32 -4.48 -4.94
C VAL A 113 -11.99 -3.54 -6.09
N PRO A 114 -12.86 -2.55 -6.39
CA PRO A 114 -12.53 -1.54 -7.41
C PRO A 114 -11.39 -0.64 -6.95
N TRP A 115 -10.46 -0.34 -7.85
CA TRP A 115 -9.33 0.53 -7.51
C TRP A 115 -9.78 1.90 -7.00
N MET A 116 -10.80 2.48 -7.62
CA MET A 116 -11.30 3.79 -7.21
C MET A 116 -11.75 3.79 -5.76
N GLU A 117 -12.47 2.75 -5.33
CA GLU A 117 -12.94 2.62 -3.96
C GLU A 117 -11.76 2.47 -2.99
N LEU A 118 -10.81 1.60 -3.31
CA LEU A 118 -9.63 1.38 -2.48
C LEU A 118 -8.80 2.66 -2.34
N MET A 119 -8.52 3.33 -3.46
CA MET A 119 -7.75 4.56 -3.45
C MET A 119 -8.44 5.66 -2.64
N SER A 120 -9.77 5.75 -2.76
CA SER A 120 -10.55 6.70 -1.98
C SER A 120 -10.44 6.42 -0.47
N GLN A 121 -10.51 5.16 -0.08
CA GLN A 121 -10.35 4.77 1.33
C GLN A 121 -8.96 5.11 1.86
N ILE A 122 -7.93 4.84 1.08
CA ILE A 122 -6.55 5.13 1.48
C ILE A 122 -6.34 6.64 1.60
N ASN A 123 -6.76 7.40 0.58
CA ASN A 123 -6.60 8.85 0.59
C ASN A 123 -7.35 9.51 1.73
N THR A 124 -8.55 9.02 2.02
CA THR A 124 -9.33 9.51 3.17
C THR A 124 -8.61 9.24 4.48
N ALA A 125 -8.05 8.05 4.64
CA ALA A 125 -7.30 7.69 5.85
C ALA A 125 -6.07 8.56 6.03
N VAL A 126 -5.31 8.80 4.95
CA VAL A 126 -4.13 9.68 4.97
C VAL A 126 -4.54 11.11 5.31
N MET A 127 -5.60 11.61 4.70
CA MET A 127 -6.09 12.96 4.95
C MET A 127 -6.57 13.14 6.39
N ASN A 128 -7.35 12.20 6.90
CA ASN A 128 -7.82 12.25 8.27
C ASN A 128 -6.68 12.26 9.28
N ARG A 129 -5.63 11.47 9.02
CA ARG A 129 -4.45 11.43 9.87
C ARG A 129 -3.71 12.76 9.85
N THR A 130 -3.58 13.37 8.67
CA THR A 130 -2.95 14.67 8.49
C THR A 130 -3.73 15.76 9.22
N ILE A 131 -5.05 15.78 9.10
CA ILE A 131 -5.91 16.75 9.79
C ILE A 131 -5.75 16.61 11.30
N ARG A 132 -5.73 15.39 11.82
CA ARG A 132 -5.55 15.14 13.26
C ARG A 132 -4.23 15.69 13.78
N ARG A 133 -3.15 15.61 12.99
CA ARG A 133 -1.84 16.14 13.39
C ARG A 133 -1.81 17.65 13.46
N PHE A 134 -2.57 18.33 12.60
CA PHE A 134 -2.60 19.78 12.49
C PHE A 134 -3.79 20.41 13.16
N SER A 135 -4.83 19.66 13.42
CA SER A 135 -5.97 20.10 14.22
C SER A 135 -5.57 20.05 15.66
N VAL A 136 -5.36 21.16 16.21
CA VAL A 136 -4.92 21.27 17.55
C VAL A 136 -6.00 20.94 18.56
N PRO A 137 -5.60 20.73 19.83
CA PRO A 137 -6.43 20.05 20.84
C PRO A 137 -7.90 20.41 20.86
N ALA A 138 -8.26 21.57 20.42
CA ALA A 138 -9.67 21.95 20.33
C ALA A 138 -10.16 21.72 18.92
N GLN A 139 -10.46 20.50 18.58
CA GLN A 139 -11.14 20.23 17.31
C GLN A 139 -12.52 20.90 17.35
N PRO A 140 -12.84 21.74 16.37
CA PRO A 140 -14.16 22.32 16.30
C PRO A 140 -15.18 21.19 16.12
N ARG A 141 -16.32 21.34 16.76
CA ARG A 141 -17.44 20.45 16.54
C ARG A 141 -17.96 20.68 15.13
N LEU A 142 -18.64 19.70 14.60
CA LEU A 142 -19.23 19.80 13.27
C LEU A 142 -20.12 21.05 13.17
N GLU A 143 -20.85 21.37 14.24
CA GLU A 143 -21.71 22.55 14.33
C GLU A 143 -20.93 23.86 14.18
N ASP A 144 -19.72 23.91 14.70
CA ASP A 144 -18.89 25.10 14.67
C ASP A 144 -18.37 25.39 13.26
N LEU A 145 -18.31 24.37 12.40
CA LEU A 145 -17.83 24.49 11.03
C LEU A 145 -18.85 25.13 10.10
N TYR A 146 -20.12 25.19 10.49
CA TYR A 146 -21.21 25.69 9.68
C TYR A 146 -21.82 27.03 10.19
N LEU A 147 -21.20 27.62 11.17
CA LEU A 147 -21.67 28.91 11.71
C LEU A 147 -20.97 30.11 11.06
#